data_ce43493c8a9112c8c6919962ec575ca5
#
_entry.id   ce43493c8a9112c8c6919962ec575ca5
#
_cell.length_a   1.000
_cell.length_b   1.000
_cell.length_c   1.000
_cell.angle_alpha   90.00
_cell.angle_beta   90.00
_cell.angle_gamma   90.00
#
_symmetry.space_group_name_H-M   'P 1'
#
loop_
_entity.id
_entity.type
_entity.pdbx_description
1 polymer ?
#
loop_
_entity_poly.entity_id
_entity_poly.type
_entity_poly.pdbx_seq_one_letter_code
_entity_poly.pdbx_strand_id
1 'polypeptide(L)'
;MKKVYIQLSTHWDREWYNPFQAFRYELIGVTDKIISEVKSKQNIENFVFDGQTIVTEDYLDIVPENRCELATQIENGSIKIGPWYVMPDEWLVSGESLIRNFQQGKRICDDFNTEPFRYGYINDIFGHIAQFPQLLNKLGIKMAYLGRGMGADENTFRNFVWKAPDGSKCFGYKYNYSAAYRKYLRFISAGDKSESEKDEYVKNYIESEFEKSGCGVILLNVTDDHANLSDEMLDFVARVKKLDGIELIFDGFDKAYDDIAAAEKNLPEFCGELIQTAQSGDMRVVTDSIS
;
A
#
# COMPACT_ATOMS: atom_id res chain seq x y z
N MET A 1 -13.42 3.49 -19.22
CA MET A 1 -13.01 2.08 -19.14
C MET A 1 -12.66 1.79 -17.69
N LYS A 2 -13.06 0.66 -17.13
CA LYS A 2 -12.75 0.28 -15.74
C LYS A 2 -11.30 -0.20 -15.65
N LYS A 3 -10.50 0.36 -14.73
CA LYS A 3 -9.09 0.00 -14.54
C LYS A 3 -8.82 -0.47 -13.12
N VAL A 4 -8.10 -1.57 -13.00
CA VAL A 4 -7.61 -2.10 -11.74
C VAL A 4 -6.08 -2.04 -11.75
N TYR A 5 -5.51 -1.20 -10.91
CA TYR A 5 -4.09 -1.21 -10.60
C TYR A 5 -3.87 -2.17 -9.43
N ILE A 6 -3.11 -3.21 -9.66
CA ILE A 6 -2.88 -4.25 -8.67
C ILE A 6 -1.41 -4.35 -8.30
N GLN A 7 -1.15 -4.53 -7.02
CA GLN A 7 0.18 -4.87 -6.50
C GLN A 7 0.06 -5.93 -5.42
N LEU A 8 1.10 -6.75 -5.30
CA LEU A 8 1.29 -7.63 -4.15
C LEU A 8 2.24 -6.95 -3.19
N SER A 9 1.96 -7.05 -1.91
CA SER A 9 2.83 -6.49 -0.87
C SER A 9 2.73 -7.28 0.43
N THR A 10 3.55 -6.93 1.39
CA THR A 10 3.40 -7.29 2.80
C THR A 10 3.27 -6.01 3.61
N HIS A 11 2.52 -6.01 4.72
CA HIS A 11 2.68 -4.99 5.74
C HIS A 11 3.73 -5.48 6.73
N TRP A 12 4.75 -4.65 7.01
CA TRP A 12 5.90 -5.09 7.80
C TRP A 12 6.15 -4.18 9.00
N ASP A 13 5.65 -4.63 10.16
CA ASP A 13 6.06 -4.09 11.44
C ASP A 13 7.43 -4.66 11.82
N ARG A 14 8.37 -3.80 12.19
CA ARG A 14 9.70 -4.23 12.63
C ARG A 14 9.68 -4.79 14.05
N GLU A 15 8.67 -4.45 14.82
CA GLU A 15 8.38 -4.92 16.17
C GLU A 15 6.89 -4.80 16.44
N TRP A 16 6.22 -5.87 16.89
CA TRP A 16 4.79 -5.90 17.20
C TRP A 16 4.53 -6.93 18.30
N TYR A 17 3.95 -8.09 17.98
CA TYR A 17 3.72 -9.19 18.92
C TYR A 17 4.96 -10.06 19.18
N ASN A 18 6.01 -9.91 18.38
CA ASN A 18 7.35 -10.47 18.58
C ASN A 18 8.37 -9.35 18.67
N PRO A 19 9.52 -9.56 19.35
CA PRO A 19 10.59 -8.57 19.40
C PRO A 19 11.27 -8.41 18.02
N PHE A 20 11.92 -7.27 17.82
CA PHE A 20 12.59 -6.88 16.57
C PHE A 20 13.44 -7.97 15.93
N GLN A 21 14.27 -8.67 16.70
CA GLN A 21 15.15 -9.70 16.15
C GLN A 21 14.38 -10.92 15.62
N ALA A 22 13.23 -11.24 16.20
CA ALA A 22 12.40 -12.33 15.68
C ALA A 22 11.78 -11.94 14.32
N PHE A 23 11.27 -10.72 14.18
CA PHE A 23 10.78 -10.23 12.89
C PHE A 23 11.89 -10.11 11.84
N ARG A 24 13.10 -9.68 12.21
CA ARG A 24 14.23 -9.70 11.26
C ARG A 24 14.54 -11.12 10.76
N TYR A 25 14.46 -12.12 11.62
CA TYR A 25 14.65 -13.50 11.21
C TYR A 25 13.55 -13.97 10.24
N GLU A 26 12.30 -13.64 10.52
CA GLU A 26 11.16 -13.94 9.62
C GLU A 26 11.30 -13.21 8.27
N LEU A 27 11.78 -11.96 8.28
CA LEU A 27 12.03 -11.17 7.07
C LEU A 27 12.97 -11.85 6.08
N ILE A 28 13.94 -12.62 6.55
CA ILE A 28 14.85 -13.37 5.68
C ILE A 28 14.05 -14.34 4.81
N GLY A 29 13.24 -15.18 5.43
CA GLY A 29 12.44 -16.17 4.70
C GLY A 29 11.44 -15.54 3.73
N VAL A 30 10.81 -14.43 4.14
CA VAL A 30 9.89 -13.67 3.29
C VAL A 30 10.63 -13.09 2.08
N THR A 31 11.76 -12.42 2.30
CA THR A 31 12.54 -11.77 1.24
C THR A 31 13.13 -12.78 0.26
N ASP A 32 13.70 -13.87 0.75
CA ASP A 32 14.25 -14.95 -0.08
C ASP A 32 13.18 -15.57 -0.99
N LYS A 33 11.99 -15.81 -0.44
CA LYS A 33 10.84 -16.31 -1.22
C LYS A 33 10.42 -15.30 -2.29
N ILE A 34 10.29 -14.03 -1.95
CA ILE A 34 9.92 -12.97 -2.90
C ILE A 34 10.95 -12.91 -4.04
N ILE A 35 12.26 -12.88 -3.73
CA ILE A 35 13.32 -12.88 -4.73
C ILE A 35 13.18 -14.09 -5.67
N SER A 36 12.95 -15.28 -5.12
CA SER A 36 12.77 -16.51 -5.91
C SER A 36 11.56 -16.41 -6.85
N GLU A 37 10.42 -15.92 -6.36
CA GLU A 37 9.17 -15.83 -7.12
C GLU A 37 9.25 -14.79 -8.25
N VAL A 38 9.79 -13.59 -7.98
CA VAL A 38 9.94 -12.55 -9.01
C VAL A 38 10.96 -12.95 -10.09
N LYS A 39 11.99 -13.72 -9.73
CA LYS A 39 12.94 -14.30 -10.70
C LYS A 39 12.28 -15.29 -11.64
N SER A 40 11.42 -16.14 -11.10
CA SER A 40 10.74 -17.16 -11.90
C SER A 40 9.77 -16.55 -12.91
N LYS A 41 9.25 -15.35 -12.63
CA LYS A 41 8.21 -14.64 -13.42
C LYS A 41 6.98 -15.48 -13.72
N GLN A 42 6.74 -16.54 -12.95
CA GLN A 42 5.63 -17.46 -13.21
C GLN A 42 4.33 -16.96 -12.60
N ASN A 43 4.39 -16.38 -11.40
CA ASN A 43 3.20 -16.08 -10.60
C ASN A 43 3.00 -14.60 -10.34
N ILE A 44 4.08 -13.83 -10.24
CA ILE A 44 4.03 -12.38 -9.91
C ILE A 44 4.88 -11.55 -10.88
N GLU A 45 4.40 -10.35 -11.17
CA GLU A 45 5.10 -9.39 -12.02
C GLU A 45 5.98 -8.45 -11.19
N ASN A 46 5.48 -8.03 -10.03
CA ASN A 46 6.21 -7.23 -9.07
C ASN A 46 5.73 -7.45 -7.64
N PHE A 47 6.56 -7.05 -6.67
CA PHE A 47 6.25 -7.04 -5.26
C PHE A 47 6.67 -5.72 -4.61
N VAL A 48 5.87 -5.20 -3.68
CA VAL A 48 6.11 -3.93 -2.99
C VAL A 48 6.42 -4.18 -1.52
N PHE A 49 7.58 -3.72 -1.05
CA PHE A 49 7.92 -3.74 0.37
C PHE A 49 7.30 -2.55 1.11
N ASP A 50 6.02 -2.63 1.43
CA ASP A 50 5.25 -1.79 2.37
C ASP A 50 5.54 -0.28 2.33
N GLY A 51 5.99 0.26 1.22
CA GLY A 51 6.38 1.66 1.14
C GLY A 51 7.61 2.05 1.97
N GLN A 52 8.37 1.09 2.48
CA GLN A 52 9.51 1.27 3.37
C GLN A 52 10.81 0.77 2.72
N THR A 53 11.92 1.48 2.96
CA THR A 53 13.25 1.05 2.51
C THR A 53 14.06 0.35 3.62
N ILE A 54 13.74 0.59 4.89
CA ILE A 54 14.44 0.01 6.04
C ILE A 54 14.49 -1.53 6.01
N VAL A 55 13.47 -2.15 5.43
CA VAL A 55 13.40 -3.62 5.29
C VAL A 55 14.57 -4.18 4.48
N THR A 56 15.11 -3.41 3.53
CA THR A 56 16.29 -3.83 2.75
C THR A 56 17.57 -3.81 3.61
N GLU A 57 17.70 -2.82 4.49
CA GLU A 57 18.82 -2.75 5.45
C GLU A 57 18.70 -3.88 6.46
N ASP A 58 17.52 -4.08 7.07
CA ASP A 58 17.27 -5.15 8.04
C ASP A 58 17.59 -6.55 7.47
N TYR A 59 17.26 -6.78 6.20
CA TYR A 59 17.59 -8.03 5.51
C TYR A 59 19.10 -8.16 5.24
N LEU A 60 19.72 -7.13 4.66
CA LEU A 60 21.13 -7.17 4.26
C LEU A 60 22.12 -7.11 5.43
N ASP A 61 21.70 -6.65 6.59
CA ASP A 61 22.51 -6.76 7.81
C ASP A 61 22.74 -8.21 8.24
N ILE A 62 21.84 -9.12 7.84
CA ILE A 62 21.92 -10.55 8.20
C ILE A 62 22.42 -11.38 7.02
N VAL A 63 22.02 -11.04 5.80
CA VAL A 63 22.33 -11.79 4.58
C VAL A 63 23.00 -10.86 3.55
N PRO A 64 24.19 -10.30 3.87
CA PRO A 64 24.88 -9.33 3.00
C PRO A 64 25.28 -9.90 1.64
N GLU A 65 25.47 -11.22 1.54
CA GLU A 65 25.79 -11.92 0.29
C GLU A 65 24.69 -11.83 -0.76
N ASN A 66 23.44 -11.60 -0.37
CA ASN A 66 22.31 -11.48 -1.29
C ASN A 66 22.15 -10.05 -1.85
N ARG A 67 23.04 -9.09 -1.52
CA ARG A 67 22.93 -7.71 -1.98
C ARG A 67 22.83 -7.59 -3.49
N CYS A 68 23.65 -8.30 -4.25
CA CYS A 68 23.65 -8.22 -5.71
C CYS A 68 22.33 -8.73 -6.31
N GLU A 69 21.78 -9.80 -5.75
CA GLU A 69 20.53 -10.38 -6.21
C GLU A 69 19.35 -9.44 -5.90
N LEU A 70 19.26 -8.98 -4.66
CA LEU A 70 18.20 -8.02 -4.26
C LEU A 70 18.28 -6.74 -5.09
N ALA A 71 19.48 -6.18 -5.28
CA ALA A 71 19.68 -4.98 -6.09
C ALA A 71 19.21 -5.19 -7.53
N THR A 72 19.51 -6.34 -8.14
CA THR A 72 19.04 -6.68 -9.49
C THR A 72 17.50 -6.67 -9.57
N GLN A 73 16.81 -7.23 -8.58
CA GLN A 73 15.34 -7.27 -8.58
C GLN A 73 14.71 -5.89 -8.29
N ILE A 74 15.39 -5.04 -7.55
CA ILE A 74 14.94 -3.67 -7.31
C ILE A 74 15.18 -2.79 -8.55
N GLU A 75 16.36 -2.83 -9.13
CA GLU A 75 16.73 -2.03 -10.30
C GLU A 75 15.85 -2.34 -11.52
N ASN A 76 15.49 -3.61 -11.74
CA ASN A 76 14.59 -4.01 -12.83
C ASN A 76 13.10 -3.81 -12.54
N GLY A 77 12.73 -3.32 -11.34
CA GLY A 77 11.37 -3.02 -10.91
C GLY A 77 10.53 -4.23 -10.48
N SER A 78 11.11 -5.43 -10.42
CA SER A 78 10.41 -6.63 -9.92
C SER A 78 10.17 -6.56 -8.42
N ILE A 79 11.05 -5.89 -7.67
CA ILE A 79 10.84 -5.51 -6.27
C ILE A 79 10.84 -3.99 -6.19
N LYS A 80 9.84 -3.43 -5.52
CA LYS A 80 9.68 -1.97 -5.35
C LYS A 80 9.79 -1.60 -3.88
N ILE A 81 10.54 -0.52 -3.60
CA ILE A 81 10.82 -0.01 -2.26
C ILE A 81 10.55 1.51 -2.17
N GLY A 82 10.40 2.03 -0.95
CA GLY A 82 10.15 3.45 -0.70
C GLY A 82 8.67 3.83 -0.78
N PRO A 83 8.30 5.12 -0.66
CA PRO A 83 9.18 6.27 -0.67
C PRO A 83 9.83 6.60 0.70
N TRP A 84 9.34 5.98 1.77
CA TRP A 84 9.79 6.26 3.13
C TRP A 84 11.01 5.41 3.52
N TYR A 85 11.80 5.93 4.44
CA TYR A 85 12.76 5.10 5.17
C TYR A 85 12.02 4.08 6.04
N VAL A 86 11.13 4.59 6.90
CA VAL A 86 10.17 3.82 7.69
C VAL A 86 8.81 4.50 7.55
N MET A 87 7.71 3.76 7.55
CA MET A 87 6.37 4.32 7.44
C MET A 87 6.14 5.34 8.58
N PRO A 88 5.91 6.63 8.29
CA PRO A 88 5.89 7.67 9.31
C PRO A 88 4.54 7.75 10.00
N ASP A 89 4.53 7.74 11.34
CA ASP A 89 3.38 8.24 12.10
C ASP A 89 3.47 9.77 12.17
N GLU A 90 2.63 10.42 11.40
CA GLU A 90 2.68 11.87 11.18
C GLU A 90 2.39 12.68 12.44
N TRP A 91 1.63 12.11 13.39
CA TRP A 91 1.27 12.76 14.65
C TRP A 91 2.35 12.67 15.71
N LEU A 92 3.18 11.63 15.65
CA LEU A 92 4.18 11.34 16.68
C LEU A 92 5.56 11.95 16.39
N VAL A 93 5.76 12.45 15.18
CA VAL A 93 7.07 12.96 14.73
C VAL A 93 7.00 14.41 14.30
N SER A 94 8.14 15.11 14.31
CA SER A 94 8.21 16.49 13.81
C SER A 94 8.16 16.54 12.28
N GLY A 95 7.76 17.71 11.74
CA GLY A 95 7.79 17.93 10.29
C GLY A 95 9.19 17.73 9.67
N GLU A 96 10.26 18.12 10.39
CA GLU A 96 11.64 17.86 9.99
C GLU A 96 11.94 16.36 9.91
N SER A 97 11.42 15.58 10.87
CA SER A 97 11.58 14.13 10.87
C SER A 97 10.90 13.49 9.66
N LEU A 98 9.71 13.97 9.25
CA LEU A 98 9.02 13.50 8.05
C LEU A 98 9.85 13.75 6.78
N ILE A 99 10.44 14.95 6.66
CA ILE A 99 11.30 15.29 5.53
C ILE A 99 12.55 14.41 5.50
N ARG A 100 13.22 14.22 6.64
CA ARG A 100 14.42 13.37 6.73
C ARG A 100 14.12 11.90 6.49
N ASN A 101 12.97 11.43 6.94
CA ASN A 101 12.50 10.07 6.65
C ASN A 101 12.43 9.84 5.14
N PHE A 102 11.78 10.74 4.40
CA PHE A 102 11.72 10.65 2.94
C PHE A 102 13.11 10.75 2.30
N GLN A 103 13.95 11.69 2.74
CA GLN A 103 15.31 11.87 2.19
C GLN A 103 16.16 10.61 2.41
N GLN A 104 16.04 9.95 3.55
CA GLN A 104 16.74 8.70 3.83
C GLN A 104 16.19 7.57 2.95
N GLY A 105 14.87 7.46 2.80
CA GLY A 105 14.26 6.50 1.89
C GLY A 105 14.73 6.69 0.45
N LYS A 106 14.74 7.96 -0.02
CA LYS A 106 15.27 8.28 -1.36
C LYS A 106 16.74 7.88 -1.51
N ARG A 107 17.58 8.16 -0.51
CA ARG A 107 19.00 7.77 -0.57
C ARG A 107 19.18 6.26 -0.74
N ILE A 108 18.39 5.46 -0.03
CA ILE A 108 18.45 4.01 -0.18
C ILE A 108 17.95 3.60 -1.58
N CYS A 109 16.90 4.24 -2.11
CA CYS A 109 16.49 4.00 -3.49
C CYS A 109 17.62 4.32 -4.48
N ASP A 110 18.33 5.45 -4.31
CA ASP A 110 19.47 5.82 -5.14
C ASP A 110 20.61 4.78 -5.05
N ASP A 111 20.88 4.21 -3.86
CA ASP A 111 21.88 3.14 -3.65
C ASP A 111 21.52 1.83 -4.37
N PHE A 112 20.26 1.66 -4.72
CA PHE A 112 19.73 0.54 -5.53
C PHE A 112 19.40 0.92 -6.99
N ASN A 113 19.82 2.09 -7.46
CA ASN A 113 19.54 2.59 -8.81
C ASN A 113 18.04 2.59 -9.17
N THR A 114 17.18 2.93 -8.21
CA THR A 114 15.74 3.00 -8.42
C THR A 114 15.17 4.33 -7.94
N GLU A 115 14.02 4.72 -8.48
CA GLU A 115 13.29 5.90 -8.00
C GLU A 115 12.28 5.49 -6.92
N PRO A 116 12.10 6.31 -5.87
CA PRO A 116 11.05 6.07 -4.89
C PRO A 116 9.66 6.17 -5.53
N PHE A 117 8.66 5.56 -4.91
CA PHE A 117 7.26 5.71 -5.34
C PHE A 117 6.85 7.17 -5.46
N ARG A 118 6.02 7.47 -6.46
CA ARG A 118 5.39 8.77 -6.64
C ARG A 118 4.06 8.90 -5.91
N TYR A 119 3.74 7.96 -5.04
CA TYR A 119 2.61 8.01 -4.12
C TYR A 119 3.09 7.80 -2.68
N GLY A 120 2.49 8.55 -1.74
CA GLY A 120 2.70 8.37 -0.32
C GLY A 120 1.98 7.10 0.13
N TYR A 121 2.71 6.02 0.26
CA TYR A 121 2.17 4.77 0.76
C TYR A 121 2.11 4.81 2.29
N ILE A 122 0.90 4.85 2.84
CA ILE A 122 0.66 4.92 4.29
C ILE A 122 -0.43 3.94 4.65
N ASN A 123 0.00 2.72 4.89
CA ASN A 123 -0.89 1.58 5.01
C ASN A 123 -1.59 1.54 6.37
N ASP A 124 -0.84 1.60 7.47
CA ASP A 124 -1.35 1.39 8.83
C ASP A 124 -0.97 2.53 9.80
N ILE A 125 -1.17 3.78 9.37
CA ILE A 125 -0.96 4.96 10.21
C ILE A 125 -2.29 5.48 10.75
N PHE A 126 -2.29 5.89 12.01
CA PHE A 126 -3.47 6.11 12.82
C PHE A 126 -4.08 7.52 12.69
N GLY A 127 -3.97 8.11 11.54
CA GLY A 127 -4.49 9.41 11.17
C GLY A 127 -3.46 10.26 10.46
N HIS A 128 -3.94 11.33 9.81
CA HIS A 128 -3.11 12.11 8.92
C HIS A 128 -3.27 13.60 9.21
N ILE A 129 -2.14 14.32 9.27
CA ILE A 129 -2.10 15.76 9.52
C ILE A 129 -2.60 16.56 8.31
N ALA A 130 -3.28 17.70 8.57
CA ALA A 130 -3.80 18.58 7.53
C ALA A 130 -2.72 19.07 6.54
N GLN A 131 -1.46 19.14 6.99
CA GLN A 131 -0.34 19.62 6.20
C GLN A 131 0.25 18.55 5.26
N PHE A 132 -0.18 17.30 5.36
CA PHE A 132 0.41 16.20 4.62
C PHE A 132 0.37 16.38 3.09
N PRO A 133 -0.72 16.87 2.45
CA PRO A 133 -0.72 17.16 1.02
C PRO A 133 0.33 18.18 0.59
N GLN A 134 0.61 19.18 1.44
CA GLN A 134 1.68 20.17 1.20
C GLN A 134 3.05 19.49 1.20
N LEU A 135 3.32 18.65 2.19
CA LEU A 135 4.58 17.89 2.28
C LEU A 135 4.75 16.99 1.06
N LEU A 136 3.75 16.19 0.72
CA LEU A 136 3.80 15.31 -0.45
C LEU A 136 4.13 16.08 -1.72
N ASN A 137 3.46 17.22 -1.97
CA ASN A 137 3.75 18.04 -3.16
C ASN A 137 5.18 18.56 -3.18
N LYS A 138 5.73 19.02 -2.04
CA LYS A 138 7.11 19.48 -1.94
C LYS A 138 8.13 18.36 -2.15
N LEU A 139 7.76 17.12 -1.86
CA LEU A 139 8.55 15.92 -2.10
C LEU A 139 8.35 15.32 -3.51
N GLY A 140 7.54 15.97 -4.36
CA GLY A 140 7.24 15.49 -5.71
C GLY A 140 6.19 14.37 -5.77
N ILE A 141 5.53 14.08 -4.66
CA ILE A 141 4.47 13.07 -4.54
C ILE A 141 3.11 13.75 -4.70
N LYS A 142 2.26 13.23 -5.56
CA LYS A 142 0.96 13.84 -5.88
C LYS A 142 -0.24 12.98 -5.51
N MET A 143 -0.02 11.82 -4.96
CA MET A 143 -1.05 10.88 -4.54
C MET A 143 -0.70 10.27 -3.17
N ALA A 144 -1.70 10.06 -2.33
CA ALA A 144 -1.59 9.35 -1.06
C ALA A 144 -2.44 8.07 -1.09
N TYR A 145 -1.86 6.96 -0.68
CA TYR A 145 -2.56 5.68 -0.49
C TYR A 145 -2.74 5.44 1.01
N LEU A 146 -3.98 5.49 1.47
CA LEU A 146 -4.31 5.61 2.89
C LEU A 146 -5.16 4.42 3.38
N GLY A 147 -4.75 3.83 4.50
CA GLY A 147 -5.52 2.75 5.15
C GLY A 147 -6.51 3.24 6.18
N ARG A 148 -6.18 4.27 6.93
CA ARG A 148 -6.96 4.79 8.07
C ARG A 148 -7.27 6.29 7.90
N GLY A 149 -7.87 6.90 8.90
CA GLY A 149 -8.08 8.34 9.00
C GLY A 149 -9.38 8.87 8.41
N MET A 150 -10.10 8.08 7.63
CA MET A 150 -11.38 8.49 7.05
C MET A 150 -12.49 7.58 7.55
N GLY A 151 -13.52 8.16 8.18
CA GLY A 151 -14.55 7.53 8.99
C GLY A 151 -15.28 6.30 8.45
N ALA A 152 -16.31 5.93 9.23
CA ALA A 152 -17.06 4.67 9.10
C ALA A 152 -17.76 4.45 7.75
N ASP A 153 -17.98 5.50 6.98
CA ASP A 153 -18.53 5.37 5.63
C ASP A 153 -17.47 4.86 4.64
N GLU A 154 -16.89 3.70 4.99
CA GLU A 154 -16.12 2.89 4.03
C GLU A 154 -16.87 2.65 2.72
N ASN A 155 -18.15 3.06 2.69
CA ASN A 155 -19.09 2.75 1.64
C ASN A 155 -19.23 3.86 0.60
N THR A 156 -18.67 5.06 0.80
CA THR A 156 -19.04 6.20 -0.03
C THR A 156 -18.10 6.48 -1.20
N PHE A 157 -16.79 6.36 -1.02
CA PHE A 157 -15.83 6.66 -2.10
C PHE A 157 -14.45 6.05 -1.84
N ARG A 158 -13.63 5.96 -2.90
CA ARG A 158 -12.22 5.52 -2.82
C ARG A 158 -11.27 6.64 -3.19
N ASN A 159 -11.51 7.31 -4.30
CA ASN A 159 -10.68 8.41 -4.77
C ASN A 159 -11.26 9.76 -4.32
N PHE A 160 -10.40 10.69 -3.92
CA PHE A 160 -10.77 12.03 -3.48
C PHE A 160 -9.63 13.03 -3.71
N VAL A 161 -9.95 14.30 -3.64
CA VAL A 161 -8.98 15.40 -3.62
C VAL A 161 -8.77 15.83 -2.17
N TRP A 162 -7.54 15.75 -1.69
CA TRP A 162 -7.18 16.20 -0.34
C TRP A 162 -6.42 17.52 -0.38
N LYS A 163 -6.93 18.52 0.35
CA LYS A 163 -6.40 19.88 0.39
C LYS A 163 -5.76 20.19 1.74
N ALA A 164 -4.56 20.72 1.69
CA ALA A 164 -3.88 21.29 2.86
C ALA A 164 -4.33 22.75 3.13
N PRO A 165 -4.06 23.30 4.33
CA PRO A 165 -4.43 24.69 4.69
C PRO A 165 -3.80 25.76 3.80
N ASP A 166 -2.66 25.51 3.17
CA ASP A 166 -2.00 26.43 2.23
C ASP A 166 -2.57 26.40 0.81
N GLY A 167 -3.58 25.57 0.58
CA GLY A 167 -4.19 25.33 -0.75
C GLY A 167 -3.49 24.29 -1.61
N SER A 168 -2.38 23.71 -1.17
CA SER A 168 -1.78 22.55 -1.82
C SER A 168 -2.76 21.39 -1.82
N LYS A 169 -2.73 20.56 -2.87
CA LYS A 169 -3.62 19.40 -2.99
C LYS A 169 -2.85 18.18 -3.48
N CYS A 170 -3.32 17.01 -3.07
CA CYS A 170 -2.95 15.72 -3.66
C CYS A 170 -4.21 14.89 -3.90
N PHE A 171 -4.11 13.83 -4.69
CA PHE A 171 -5.17 12.82 -4.75
C PHE A 171 -4.99 11.84 -3.59
N GLY A 172 -6.09 11.50 -2.92
CA GLY A 172 -6.14 10.45 -1.93
C GLY A 172 -6.82 9.21 -2.50
N TYR A 173 -6.32 8.06 -2.17
CA TYR A 173 -7.03 6.80 -2.32
C TYR A 173 -7.18 6.14 -0.95
N LYS A 174 -8.43 6.01 -0.50
CA LYS A 174 -8.74 5.26 0.70
C LYS A 174 -9.07 3.83 0.35
N TYR A 175 -8.22 2.90 0.70
CA TYR A 175 -8.57 1.50 0.60
C TYR A 175 -9.36 1.03 1.82
N ASN A 176 -10.05 -0.09 1.67
CA ASN A 176 -10.67 -0.73 2.80
C ASN A 176 -9.60 -1.42 3.66
N TYR A 177 -9.41 -0.98 4.90
CA TYR A 177 -8.38 -1.47 5.82
C TYR A 177 -8.39 -3.00 6.00
N SER A 178 -9.56 -3.62 5.96
CA SER A 178 -9.64 -5.08 5.91
C SER A 178 -9.29 -5.63 4.53
N ALA A 179 -8.18 -5.25 3.95
CA ALA A 179 -7.70 -5.53 2.60
C ALA A 179 -8.50 -6.59 1.80
N ALA A 180 -8.66 -6.40 0.51
CA ALA A 180 -9.40 -7.32 -0.37
C ALA A 180 -9.03 -8.79 -0.13
N TYR A 181 -7.74 -9.05 0.02
CA TYR A 181 -7.20 -10.38 0.25
C TYR A 181 -7.59 -10.95 1.63
N ARG A 182 -7.50 -10.16 2.71
CA ARG A 182 -7.91 -10.60 4.07
C ARG A 182 -9.41 -10.94 4.13
N LYS A 183 -10.25 -10.21 3.42
CA LYS A 183 -11.68 -10.54 3.29
C LYS A 183 -11.88 -11.82 2.51
N TYR A 184 -11.14 -12.04 1.44
CA TYR A 184 -11.16 -13.28 0.68
C TYR A 184 -10.69 -14.46 1.52
N LEU A 185 -9.59 -14.33 2.26
CA LEU A 185 -9.13 -15.36 3.19
C LEU A 185 -10.21 -15.76 4.20
N ARG A 186 -10.87 -14.78 4.82
CA ARG A 186 -11.97 -15.06 5.76
C ARG A 186 -13.12 -15.80 5.08
N PHE A 187 -13.44 -15.43 3.84
CA PHE A 187 -14.48 -16.10 3.08
C PHE A 187 -14.14 -17.57 2.79
N ILE A 188 -12.93 -17.85 2.31
CA ILE A 188 -12.53 -19.24 2.00
C ILE A 188 -12.31 -20.09 3.26
N SER A 189 -11.89 -19.48 4.37
CA SER A 189 -11.69 -20.18 5.66
C SER A 189 -12.99 -20.46 6.41
N ALA A 190 -14.12 -19.86 6.01
CA ALA A 190 -15.43 -20.07 6.66
C ALA A 190 -16.11 -21.38 6.27
N GLY A 191 -15.45 -22.25 5.49
CA GLY A 191 -15.93 -23.57 5.06
C GLY A 191 -15.51 -23.86 3.62
N ASP A 192 -15.75 -25.09 3.18
CA ASP A 192 -15.43 -25.50 1.82
C ASP A 192 -16.20 -24.64 0.80
N LYS A 193 -15.46 -23.95 -0.07
CA LYS A 193 -15.99 -23.11 -1.12
C LYS A 193 -15.68 -23.71 -2.49
N SER A 194 -16.72 -23.85 -3.31
CA SER A 194 -16.56 -24.22 -4.70
C SER A 194 -15.80 -23.13 -5.48
N GLU A 195 -15.19 -23.50 -6.59
CA GLU A 195 -14.50 -22.54 -7.46
C GLU A 195 -15.45 -21.44 -7.97
N SER A 196 -16.70 -21.78 -8.27
CA SER A 196 -17.72 -20.82 -8.69
C SER A 196 -18.05 -19.80 -7.59
N GLU A 197 -18.15 -20.22 -6.32
CA GLU A 197 -18.40 -19.32 -5.20
C GLU A 197 -17.23 -18.36 -4.97
N LYS A 198 -16.00 -18.84 -5.14
CA LYS A 198 -14.79 -18.00 -5.05
C LYS A 198 -14.74 -16.97 -6.19
N ASP A 199 -15.02 -17.37 -7.42
CA ASP A 199 -15.06 -16.47 -8.59
C ASP A 199 -16.16 -15.41 -8.44
N GLU A 200 -17.35 -15.80 -7.98
CA GLU A 200 -18.46 -14.89 -7.73
C GLU A 200 -18.13 -13.91 -6.60
N TYR A 201 -17.50 -14.37 -5.52
CA TYR A 201 -17.07 -13.50 -4.42
C TYR A 201 -16.11 -12.41 -4.89
N VAL A 202 -15.06 -12.80 -5.63
CA VAL A 202 -14.07 -11.85 -6.17
C VAL A 202 -14.71 -10.87 -7.13
N LYS A 203 -15.57 -11.33 -8.02
CA LYS A 203 -16.33 -10.48 -8.94
C LYS A 203 -17.15 -9.44 -8.19
N ASN A 204 -17.99 -9.85 -7.24
CA ASN A 204 -18.86 -8.97 -6.48
C ASN A 204 -18.04 -7.95 -5.66
N TYR A 205 -16.90 -8.37 -5.11
CA TYR A 205 -15.99 -7.47 -4.40
C TYR A 205 -15.47 -6.38 -5.34
N ILE A 206 -14.92 -6.74 -6.49
CA ILE A 206 -14.36 -5.79 -7.47
C ILE A 206 -15.44 -4.85 -8.03
N GLU A 207 -16.63 -5.35 -8.31
CA GLU A 207 -17.77 -4.52 -8.73
C GLU A 207 -18.14 -3.49 -7.67
N SER A 208 -18.21 -3.89 -6.39
CA SER A 208 -18.50 -2.98 -5.29
C SER A 208 -17.43 -1.91 -5.08
N GLU A 209 -16.16 -2.21 -5.36
CA GLU A 209 -15.08 -1.23 -5.32
C GLU A 209 -15.18 -0.21 -6.46
N PHE A 210 -15.60 -0.64 -7.66
CA PHE A 210 -15.86 0.27 -8.77
C PHE A 210 -17.03 1.23 -8.51
N GLU A 211 -18.09 0.79 -7.85
CA GLU A 211 -19.19 1.67 -7.44
C GLU A 211 -18.72 2.83 -6.56
N LYS A 212 -17.68 2.58 -5.75
CA LYS A 212 -17.10 3.56 -4.82
C LYS A 212 -15.95 4.36 -5.42
N SER A 213 -15.44 3.98 -6.58
CA SER A 213 -14.23 4.58 -7.14
C SER A 213 -14.39 6.04 -7.55
N GLY A 214 -15.59 6.44 -7.97
CA GLY A 214 -15.91 7.80 -8.48
C GLY A 214 -15.32 8.12 -9.85
N CYS A 215 -14.33 7.35 -10.32
CA CYS A 215 -13.63 7.61 -11.58
C CYS A 215 -13.37 6.34 -12.43
N GLY A 216 -13.85 5.18 -11.99
CA GLY A 216 -13.62 3.92 -12.69
C GLY A 216 -12.19 3.36 -12.51
N VAL A 217 -11.44 3.88 -11.53
CA VAL A 217 -10.09 3.43 -11.18
C VAL A 217 -10.11 2.89 -9.75
N ILE A 218 -9.61 1.68 -9.54
CA ILE A 218 -9.35 1.11 -8.22
C ILE A 218 -7.91 0.69 -8.07
N LEU A 219 -7.36 0.89 -6.86
CA LEU A 219 -6.03 0.46 -6.46
C LEU A 219 -6.17 -0.75 -5.54
N LEU A 220 -5.78 -1.91 -6.03
CA LEU A 220 -5.94 -3.18 -5.35
C LEU A 220 -4.61 -3.65 -4.76
N ASN A 221 -4.42 -3.44 -3.47
CA ASN A 221 -3.27 -3.97 -2.75
C ASN A 221 -3.61 -5.35 -2.18
N VAL A 222 -2.92 -6.37 -2.65
CA VAL A 222 -3.04 -7.74 -2.15
C VAL A 222 -1.97 -7.93 -1.10
N THR A 223 -2.35 -7.76 0.16
CA THR A 223 -1.43 -7.67 1.31
C THR A 223 -2.01 -8.31 2.55
N ASP A 224 -1.16 -8.74 3.47
CA ASP A 224 -1.47 -9.03 4.87
C ASP A 224 -0.28 -8.69 5.76
N ASP A 225 -0.47 -8.68 7.09
CA ASP A 225 0.58 -8.39 8.06
C ASP A 225 1.62 -9.53 8.06
N HIS A 226 2.90 -9.18 7.91
CA HIS A 226 4.05 -10.11 7.85
C HIS A 226 3.84 -11.26 6.85
N ALA A 227 3.04 -11.02 5.81
CA ALA A 227 2.65 -12.07 4.88
C ALA A 227 3.78 -12.48 3.95
N ASN A 228 3.98 -13.79 3.88
CA ASN A 228 4.63 -14.43 2.75
C ASN A 228 3.69 -14.45 1.55
N LEU A 229 4.24 -14.49 0.35
CA LEU A 229 3.47 -14.86 -0.83
C LEU A 229 2.86 -16.25 -0.62
N SER A 230 1.53 -16.30 -0.52
CA SER A 230 0.80 -17.54 -0.32
C SER A 230 0.07 -17.96 -1.59
N ASP A 231 -0.27 -19.24 -1.68
CA ASP A 231 -1.06 -19.77 -2.80
C ASP A 231 -2.43 -19.09 -2.86
N GLU A 232 -3.00 -18.71 -1.73
CA GLU A 232 -4.28 -17.99 -1.67
C GLU A 232 -4.17 -16.56 -2.20
N MET A 233 -3.03 -15.87 -2.00
CA MET A 233 -2.79 -14.57 -2.65
C MET A 233 -2.75 -14.70 -4.16
N LEU A 234 -2.05 -15.70 -4.64
CA LEU A 234 -1.92 -15.98 -6.06
C LEU A 234 -3.26 -16.42 -6.67
N ASP A 235 -4.05 -17.24 -5.95
CA ASP A 235 -5.40 -17.61 -6.34
C ASP A 235 -6.33 -16.39 -6.46
N PHE A 236 -6.29 -15.49 -5.47
CA PHE A 236 -7.07 -14.25 -5.53
C PHE A 236 -6.72 -13.43 -6.78
N VAL A 237 -5.44 -13.22 -7.04
CA VAL A 237 -4.96 -12.49 -8.23
C VAL A 237 -5.39 -13.19 -9.52
N ALA A 238 -5.27 -14.53 -9.59
CA ALA A 238 -5.69 -15.30 -10.74
C ALA A 238 -7.19 -15.17 -11.05
N ARG A 239 -8.03 -15.02 -10.00
CA ARG A 239 -9.47 -14.78 -10.18
C ARG A 239 -9.75 -13.35 -10.67
N VAL A 240 -9.03 -12.34 -10.15
CA VAL A 240 -9.13 -10.98 -10.68
C VAL A 240 -8.74 -10.93 -12.16
N LYS A 241 -7.71 -11.69 -12.58
CA LYS A 241 -7.29 -11.80 -13.99
C LYS A 241 -8.36 -12.36 -14.93
N LYS A 242 -9.32 -13.14 -14.42
CA LYS A 242 -10.41 -13.73 -15.22
C LYS A 242 -11.59 -12.78 -15.46
N LEU A 243 -11.62 -11.62 -14.79
CA LEU A 243 -12.77 -10.72 -14.89
C LEU A 243 -12.80 -9.99 -16.24
N ASP A 244 -13.92 -10.04 -16.91
CA ASP A 244 -14.15 -9.36 -18.18
C ASP A 244 -14.47 -7.86 -17.99
N GLY A 245 -14.13 -7.05 -18.99
CA GLY A 245 -14.51 -5.63 -19.06
C GLY A 245 -13.67 -4.70 -18.16
N ILE A 246 -12.57 -5.19 -17.62
CA ILE A 246 -11.59 -4.41 -16.87
C ILE A 246 -10.20 -4.47 -17.50
N GLU A 247 -9.47 -3.36 -17.44
CA GLU A 247 -8.06 -3.31 -17.75
C GLU A 247 -7.28 -3.54 -16.44
N LEU A 248 -6.48 -4.59 -16.40
CA LEU A 248 -5.66 -4.94 -15.24
C LEU A 248 -4.22 -4.52 -15.46
N ILE A 249 -3.65 -3.74 -14.51
CA ILE A 249 -2.34 -3.12 -14.63
C ILE A 249 -1.48 -3.53 -13.42
N PHE A 250 -0.36 -4.22 -13.70
CA PHE A 250 0.60 -4.73 -12.71
C PHE A 250 1.88 -3.88 -12.66
N ASP A 251 1.78 -2.59 -12.40
CA ASP A 251 2.98 -1.73 -12.39
C ASP A 251 3.03 -0.81 -11.16
N GLY A 252 2.39 -1.24 -10.10
CA GLY A 252 2.21 -0.42 -8.92
C GLY A 252 1.23 0.74 -9.18
N PHE A 253 1.10 1.61 -8.19
CA PHE A 253 0.08 2.67 -8.23
C PHE A 253 0.56 3.99 -8.86
N ASP A 254 1.83 4.09 -9.24
CA ASP A 254 2.39 5.32 -9.82
C ASP A 254 1.67 5.77 -11.09
N LYS A 255 1.26 4.80 -11.92
CA LYS A 255 0.56 5.08 -13.18
C LYS A 255 -0.91 5.43 -13.00
N ALA A 256 -1.49 5.16 -11.84
CA ALA A 256 -2.90 5.48 -11.57
C ALA A 256 -3.15 6.99 -11.47
N TYR A 257 -2.11 7.78 -11.17
CA TYR A 257 -2.22 9.23 -11.01
C TYR A 257 -2.91 9.91 -12.19
N ASP A 258 -2.48 9.65 -13.41
CA ASP A 258 -3.01 10.32 -14.60
C ASP A 258 -4.48 9.99 -14.83
N ASP A 259 -4.87 8.74 -14.61
CA ASP A 259 -6.27 8.30 -14.74
C ASP A 259 -7.19 8.91 -13.67
N ILE A 260 -6.70 9.00 -12.42
CA ILE A 260 -7.44 9.63 -11.32
C ILE A 260 -7.54 11.14 -11.56
N ALA A 261 -6.45 11.78 -11.98
CA ALA A 261 -6.39 13.22 -12.25
C ALA A 261 -7.34 13.64 -13.38
N ALA A 262 -7.51 12.81 -14.40
CA ALA A 262 -8.43 13.05 -15.49
C ALA A 262 -9.89 13.16 -15.01
N ALA A 263 -10.23 12.56 -13.87
CA ALA A 263 -11.56 12.58 -13.28
C ALA A 263 -11.71 13.57 -12.10
N GLU A 264 -10.72 14.40 -11.81
CA GLU A 264 -10.65 15.29 -10.62
C GLU A 264 -11.96 16.00 -10.32
N LYS A 265 -12.64 16.55 -11.35
CA LYS A 265 -13.89 17.32 -11.20
C LYS A 265 -15.06 16.51 -10.61
N ASN A 266 -14.98 15.21 -10.66
CA ASN A 266 -16.02 14.29 -10.19
C ASN A 266 -15.70 13.71 -8.80
N LEU A 267 -14.52 14.01 -8.25
CA LEU A 267 -14.07 13.46 -6.98
C LEU A 267 -14.50 14.35 -5.81
N PRO A 268 -14.88 13.78 -4.67
CA PRO A 268 -15.13 14.55 -3.46
C PRO A 268 -13.86 15.24 -2.98
N GLU A 269 -14.00 16.41 -2.36
CA GLU A 269 -12.89 17.18 -1.79
C GLU A 269 -12.93 17.11 -0.26
N PHE A 270 -11.75 16.92 0.33
CA PHE A 270 -11.53 16.98 1.76
C PHE A 270 -10.49 18.04 2.09
N CYS A 271 -10.70 18.76 3.19
CA CYS A 271 -9.78 19.76 3.70
C CYS A 271 -9.47 19.44 5.17
N GLY A 272 -8.21 19.59 5.54
CA GLY A 272 -7.80 19.42 6.93
C GLY A 272 -7.32 18.00 7.25
N GLU A 273 -7.44 17.65 8.52
CA GLU A 273 -6.94 16.40 9.09
C GLU A 273 -7.84 15.21 8.75
N LEU A 274 -7.25 14.06 8.57
CA LEU A 274 -7.97 12.80 8.41
C LEU A 274 -7.80 11.97 9.70
N ILE A 275 -8.71 12.18 10.66
CA ILE A 275 -8.65 11.56 11.99
C ILE A 275 -9.92 10.80 12.37
N GLN A 276 -10.79 10.55 11.41
CA GLN A 276 -12.03 9.81 11.67
C GLN A 276 -11.76 8.32 11.71
N THR A 277 -12.31 7.66 12.70
CA THR A 277 -12.21 6.21 12.85
C THR A 277 -13.32 5.51 12.10
N ALA A 278 -12.98 4.50 11.31
CA ALA A 278 -13.96 3.58 10.71
C ALA A 278 -14.54 2.61 11.74
N GLN A 279 -13.78 2.33 12.79
CA GLN A 279 -14.21 1.47 13.90
C GLN A 279 -13.87 2.14 15.23
N SER A 280 -14.73 2.00 16.22
CA SER A 280 -14.51 2.56 17.55
C SER A 280 -13.23 1.98 18.17
N GLY A 281 -12.26 2.82 18.46
CA GLY A 281 -11.13 2.51 19.33
C GLY A 281 -9.75 2.62 18.68
N ASP A 282 -9.59 2.29 17.39
CA ASP A 282 -8.26 2.12 16.80
C ASP A 282 -7.44 3.41 16.68
N MET A 283 -8.07 4.57 16.50
CA MET A 283 -7.33 5.82 16.28
C MET A 283 -7.18 6.70 17.52
N ARG A 284 -8.11 6.56 18.48
CA ARG A 284 -8.10 7.39 19.69
C ARG A 284 -6.89 7.17 20.58
N VAL A 285 -6.35 5.96 20.58
CA VAL A 285 -5.23 5.59 21.48
C VAL A 285 -3.98 6.39 21.17
N VAL A 286 -3.73 6.72 19.91
CA VAL A 286 -2.53 7.47 19.51
C VAL A 286 -2.76 8.98 19.63
N THR A 287 -3.90 9.48 19.19
CA THR A 287 -4.24 10.91 19.29
C THR A 287 -4.50 11.37 20.72
N ASP A 288 -5.09 10.55 21.56
CA ASP A 288 -5.37 10.90 22.96
C ASP A 288 -4.12 10.85 23.86
N SER A 289 -3.05 10.16 23.44
CA SER A 289 -1.78 10.14 24.18
C SER A 289 -0.89 11.36 23.91
N ILE A 290 -1.26 12.22 22.97
CA ILE A 290 -0.51 13.45 22.58
C ILE A 290 -1.17 14.70 23.16
N SER A 291 -2.40 14.63 23.65
CA SER A 291 -3.15 15.76 24.22
C SER A 291 -2.88 16.02 25.70
#